data_fe541134166a80d52f5f335f29cb158b
#
_entry.id   fe541134166a80d52f5f335f29cb158b
#
_cell.length_a   1.000
_cell.length_b   1.000
_cell.length_c   1.000
_cell.angle_alpha   90.00
_cell.angle_beta   90.00
_cell.angle_gamma   90.00
#
_symmetry.space_group_name_H-M   'P 1'
#
loop_
_entity.id
_entity.type
_entity.pdbx_description
1 polymer ?
#
loop_
_entity_poly.entity_id
_entity_poly.type
_entity_poly.pdbx_seq_one_letter_code
_entity_poly.pdbx_strand_id
1 'polypeptide(L)'
;MTEQIIRRAGGRSARRSARNAPLADHLRPVRAGLEGGRFNPLSPQAEDRIHAAVLDALEQIGLADAPPSGIEYMTNAGAILGNDGRLRFPRSLIEDTIARANRWITLYGRDPKHDLELSGGRVHYGTADAAVHVVDVEGRAYRESTVQDL
;
A
#
# COMPACT_ATOMS: atom_id res chain seq x y z
N MET A 1 14.22 -36.82 47.54
CA MET A 1 13.32 -36.42 46.41
C MET A 1 14.20 -36.28 45.20
N THR A 2 14.14 -37.24 44.28
CA THR A 2 15.02 -37.28 43.09
C THR A 2 14.29 -36.49 41.95
N GLU A 3 14.85 -35.38 41.59
CA GLU A 3 14.36 -34.54 40.52
C GLU A 3 14.52 -35.27 39.17
N GLN A 4 13.43 -35.71 38.59
CA GLN A 4 13.42 -36.34 37.28
C GLN A 4 13.72 -35.31 36.23
N ILE A 5 14.91 -35.31 35.67
CA ILE A 5 15.29 -34.54 34.49
C ILE A 5 14.48 -35.07 33.31
N ILE A 6 13.42 -34.38 32.94
CA ILE A 6 12.62 -34.66 31.73
C ILE A 6 13.51 -34.40 30.51
N ARG A 7 14.09 -35.47 29.96
CA ARG A 7 14.81 -35.39 28.67
C ARG A 7 13.84 -35.04 27.59
N ARG A 8 14.01 -33.84 26.99
CA ARG A 8 13.23 -33.42 25.86
C ARG A 8 13.36 -34.44 24.73
N ALA A 9 12.24 -35.08 24.34
CA ALA A 9 12.18 -36.02 23.24
C ALA A 9 12.55 -35.31 21.92
N GLY A 10 13.43 -35.95 21.11
CA GLY A 10 13.82 -35.46 19.82
C GLY A 10 15.31 -35.11 19.72
N GLY A 11 16.03 -35.78 18.81
CA GLY A 11 17.43 -35.55 18.54
C GLY A 11 17.71 -34.21 17.83
N ARG A 12 18.96 -34.01 17.40
CA ARG A 12 19.40 -32.80 16.65
C ARG A 12 18.56 -32.54 15.39
N SER A 13 18.12 -33.58 14.70
CA SER A 13 17.27 -33.54 13.52
C SER A 13 15.89 -32.92 13.85
N ALA A 14 15.23 -33.41 14.90
CA ALA A 14 13.91 -32.88 15.31
C ALA A 14 13.98 -31.42 15.72
N ARG A 15 15.06 -30.99 16.38
CA ARG A 15 15.30 -29.59 16.74
C ARG A 15 15.53 -28.70 15.50
N ARG A 16 16.19 -29.22 14.48
CA ARG A 16 16.39 -28.52 13.21
C ARG A 16 15.08 -28.40 12.45
N SER A 17 14.28 -29.49 12.36
CA SER A 17 12.95 -29.45 11.76
C SER A 17 12.03 -28.48 12.47
N ALA A 18 12.00 -28.47 13.80
CA ALA A 18 11.17 -27.53 14.55
C ALA A 18 11.56 -26.05 14.36
N ARG A 19 12.86 -25.77 14.14
CA ARG A 19 13.34 -24.41 13.83
C ARG A 19 13.00 -23.97 12.41
N ASN A 20 12.95 -24.91 11.48
CA ASN A 20 12.65 -24.63 10.06
C ASN A 20 11.16 -24.79 9.74
N ALA A 21 10.36 -25.27 10.69
CA ALA A 21 8.91 -25.35 10.51
C ALA A 21 8.31 -23.94 10.46
N PRO A 22 7.35 -23.70 9.56
CA PRO A 22 6.61 -22.43 9.56
C PRO A 22 5.97 -22.20 10.93
N LEU A 23 6.11 -20.99 11.45
CA LEU A 23 5.42 -20.59 12.67
C LEU A 23 3.90 -20.71 12.47
N ALA A 24 3.22 -21.21 13.48
CA ALA A 24 1.77 -21.17 13.51
C ALA A 24 1.30 -19.71 13.38
N ASP A 25 0.16 -19.46 12.72
CA ASP A 25 -0.29 -18.12 12.37
C ASP A 25 -0.38 -17.17 13.56
N HIS A 26 -0.80 -17.66 14.73
CA HIS A 26 -0.88 -16.87 15.96
C HIS A 26 0.49 -16.48 16.54
N LEU A 27 1.57 -17.17 16.14
CA LEU A 27 2.94 -16.90 16.59
C LEU A 27 3.75 -16.06 15.59
N ARG A 28 3.20 -15.81 14.40
CA ARG A 28 3.88 -14.97 13.41
C ARG A 28 3.89 -13.52 13.89
N PRO A 29 5.07 -12.85 13.93
CA PRO A 29 5.16 -11.45 14.34
C PRO A 29 4.47 -10.52 13.33
N VAL A 30 4.46 -10.92 12.05
CA VAL A 30 3.78 -10.20 10.98
C VAL A 30 2.77 -11.15 10.33
N ARG A 31 1.52 -10.75 10.30
CA ARG A 31 0.39 -11.50 9.73
C ARG A 31 -0.34 -10.63 8.73
N ALA A 32 -0.82 -11.23 7.65
CA ALA A 32 -1.68 -10.55 6.71
C ALA A 32 -2.99 -10.10 7.39
N GLY A 33 -3.46 -8.90 7.06
CA GLY A 33 -4.71 -8.37 7.60
C GLY A 33 -4.68 -8.01 9.08
N LEU A 34 -3.50 -7.69 9.63
CA LEU A 34 -3.39 -7.15 10.99
C LEU A 34 -4.14 -5.81 11.08
N GLU A 35 -4.86 -5.62 12.18
CA GLU A 35 -5.50 -4.34 12.46
C GLU A 35 -4.45 -3.24 12.71
N GLY A 36 -4.53 -2.19 11.90
CA GLY A 36 -3.66 -1.02 11.96
C GLY A 36 -4.45 0.26 12.26
N GLY A 37 -3.87 1.42 11.90
CA GLY A 37 -4.55 2.72 11.99
C GLY A 37 -4.69 3.28 13.40
N ARG A 38 -3.95 2.74 14.38
CA ARG A 38 -3.99 3.24 15.77
C ARG A 38 -3.13 4.47 16.02
N PHE A 39 -2.20 4.73 15.12
CA PHE A 39 -1.36 5.92 15.19
C PHE A 39 -2.02 7.06 14.43
N ASN A 40 -2.57 8.02 15.15
CA ASN A 40 -3.31 9.16 14.61
C ASN A 40 -2.65 10.46 15.09
N PRO A 41 -1.60 10.95 14.42
CA PRO A 41 -0.83 12.12 14.86
C PRO A 41 -1.56 13.44 14.63
N LEU A 42 -2.60 13.45 13.81
CA LEU A 42 -3.36 14.64 13.48
C LEU A 42 -4.66 14.73 14.30
N SER A 43 -5.05 15.94 14.64
CA SER A 43 -6.40 16.16 15.15
C SER A 43 -7.42 16.17 14.01
N PRO A 44 -8.71 15.86 14.26
CA PRO A 44 -9.75 15.94 13.25
C PRO A 44 -9.80 17.31 12.53
N GLN A 45 -9.62 18.39 13.27
CA GLN A 45 -9.58 19.75 12.70
C GLN A 45 -8.36 19.98 11.79
N ALA A 46 -7.22 19.28 12.05
CA ALA A 46 -6.06 19.35 11.18
C ALA A 46 -6.31 18.55 9.89
N GLU A 47 -6.95 17.40 9.99
CA GLU A 47 -7.37 16.59 8.84
C GLU A 47 -8.36 17.37 7.95
N ASP A 48 -9.37 18.01 8.53
CA ASP A 48 -10.34 18.84 7.79
C ASP A 48 -9.65 19.98 7.05
N ARG A 49 -8.69 20.67 7.69
CA ARG A 49 -7.93 21.75 7.04
C ARG A 49 -7.07 21.27 5.88
N ILE A 50 -6.43 20.12 6.03
CA ILE A 50 -5.64 19.50 4.96
C ILE A 50 -6.57 19.12 3.81
N HIS A 51 -7.69 18.48 4.11
CA HIS A 51 -8.69 18.11 3.10
C HIS A 51 -9.20 19.34 2.32
N ALA A 52 -9.58 20.40 3.03
CA ALA A 52 -10.02 21.64 2.40
C ALA A 52 -8.93 22.24 1.49
N ALA A 53 -7.69 22.29 1.95
CA ALA A 53 -6.57 22.81 1.16
C ALA A 53 -6.28 21.96 -0.09
N VAL A 54 -6.45 20.64 -0.02
CA VAL A 54 -6.33 19.76 -1.20
C VAL A 54 -7.43 20.05 -2.21
N LEU A 55 -8.68 20.21 -1.76
CA LEU A 55 -9.79 20.56 -2.63
C LEU A 55 -9.58 21.93 -3.31
N ASP A 56 -9.10 22.92 -2.57
CA ASP A 56 -8.77 24.24 -3.12
C ASP A 56 -7.64 24.14 -4.17
N ALA A 57 -6.60 23.36 -3.89
CA ALA A 57 -5.50 23.16 -4.83
C ALA A 57 -5.96 22.47 -6.12
N LEU A 58 -6.80 21.44 -6.04
CA LEU A 58 -7.33 20.74 -7.19
C LEU A 58 -8.29 21.62 -8.03
N GLU A 59 -9.07 22.47 -7.37
CA GLU A 59 -10.02 23.34 -8.04
C GLU A 59 -9.35 24.57 -8.66
N GLN A 60 -8.40 25.21 -7.97
CA GLN A 60 -7.80 26.47 -8.41
C GLN A 60 -6.51 26.25 -9.23
N ILE A 61 -5.67 25.32 -8.83
CA ILE A 61 -4.40 25.02 -9.48
C ILE A 61 -4.56 23.88 -10.49
N GLY A 62 -5.13 22.76 -10.06
CA GLY A 62 -5.30 21.55 -10.86
C GLY A 62 -4.01 20.82 -11.19
N LEU A 63 -4.06 19.84 -12.09
CA LEU A 63 -2.96 19.00 -12.53
C LEU A 63 -2.43 19.46 -13.89
N ALA A 64 -1.10 19.51 -14.03
CA ALA A 64 -0.42 19.76 -15.30
C ALA A 64 -0.05 18.45 -15.99
N ASP A 65 0.28 18.53 -17.27
CA ASP A 65 0.90 17.46 -18.07
C ASP A 65 0.09 16.14 -18.09
N ALA A 66 -1.25 16.24 -18.03
CA ALA A 66 -2.08 15.06 -18.14
C ALA A 66 -2.00 14.46 -19.56
N PRO A 67 -1.88 13.11 -19.69
CA PRO A 67 -1.88 12.45 -20.98
C PRO A 67 -3.25 12.61 -21.68
N PRO A 68 -3.32 12.53 -23.02
CA PRO A 68 -4.56 12.71 -23.77
C PRO A 68 -5.73 11.87 -23.26
N SER A 69 -5.48 10.60 -22.95
CA SER A 69 -6.49 9.71 -22.36
C SER A 69 -6.96 10.19 -20.99
N GLY A 70 -6.08 10.72 -20.16
CA GLY A 70 -6.42 11.30 -18.85
C GLY A 70 -7.30 12.55 -19.03
N ILE A 71 -6.99 13.42 -19.98
CA ILE A 71 -7.80 14.60 -20.30
C ILE A 71 -9.22 14.17 -20.71
N GLU A 72 -9.32 13.21 -21.63
CA GLU A 72 -10.61 12.70 -22.10
C GLU A 72 -11.47 12.13 -20.95
N TYR A 73 -10.91 11.20 -20.16
CA TYR A 73 -11.66 10.59 -19.05
C TYR A 73 -12.07 11.60 -17.98
N MET A 74 -11.15 12.50 -17.60
CA MET A 74 -11.43 13.46 -16.52
C MET A 74 -12.40 14.54 -16.95
N THR A 75 -12.32 15.03 -18.20
CA THR A 75 -13.31 16.01 -18.70
C THR A 75 -14.69 15.38 -18.89
N ASN A 76 -14.77 14.13 -19.33
CA ASN A 76 -16.03 13.39 -19.39
C ASN A 76 -16.65 13.19 -17.99
N ALA A 77 -15.84 13.12 -16.96
CA ALA A 77 -16.28 13.04 -15.57
C ALA A 77 -16.65 14.40 -14.97
N GLY A 78 -16.38 15.52 -15.64
CA GLY A 78 -16.72 16.88 -15.18
C GLY A 78 -15.52 17.73 -14.76
N ALA A 79 -14.28 17.29 -14.99
CA ALA A 79 -13.10 18.14 -14.84
C ALA A 79 -13.03 19.18 -15.95
N ILE A 80 -12.35 20.29 -15.71
CA ILE A 80 -12.26 21.44 -16.60
C ILE A 80 -10.81 21.57 -17.09
N LEU A 81 -10.62 21.46 -18.40
CA LEU A 81 -9.33 21.77 -19.03
C LEU A 81 -9.23 23.28 -19.23
N GLY A 82 -8.28 23.89 -18.52
CA GLY A 82 -8.00 25.32 -18.64
C GLY A 82 -7.18 25.67 -19.89
N ASN A 83 -7.18 26.92 -20.30
CA ASN A 83 -6.36 27.43 -21.43
C ASN A 83 -4.86 27.32 -21.17
N ASP A 84 -4.45 27.16 -19.92
CA ASP A 84 -3.09 26.92 -19.46
C ASP A 84 -2.68 25.43 -19.51
N GLY A 85 -3.54 24.57 -20.07
CA GLY A 85 -3.31 23.13 -20.18
C GLY A 85 -3.49 22.35 -18.88
N ARG A 86 -3.99 22.99 -17.83
CA ARG A 86 -4.21 22.33 -16.53
C ARG A 86 -5.63 21.81 -16.41
N LEU A 87 -5.76 20.59 -15.89
CA LEU A 87 -7.03 20.00 -15.51
C LEU A 87 -7.40 20.43 -14.09
N ARG A 88 -8.54 21.09 -13.95
CA ARG A 88 -9.11 21.52 -12.68
C ARG A 88 -10.32 20.69 -12.33
N PHE A 89 -10.46 20.41 -11.05
CA PHE A 89 -11.50 19.51 -10.55
C PHE A 89 -12.43 20.30 -9.62
N PRO A 90 -13.68 20.53 -10.02
CA PRO A 90 -14.67 21.12 -9.12
C PRO A 90 -14.75 20.34 -7.80
N ARG A 91 -14.86 21.05 -6.70
CA ARG A 91 -14.92 20.47 -5.35
C ARG A 91 -15.98 19.37 -5.24
N SER A 92 -17.18 19.60 -5.78
CA SER A 92 -18.27 18.64 -5.78
C SER A 92 -17.91 17.34 -6.52
N LEU A 93 -17.19 17.43 -7.64
CA LEU A 93 -16.73 16.25 -8.39
C LEU A 93 -15.82 15.36 -7.53
N ILE A 94 -14.90 15.99 -6.78
CA ILE A 94 -13.98 15.25 -5.89
C ILE A 94 -14.75 14.61 -4.74
N GLU A 95 -15.60 15.36 -4.06
CA GLU A 95 -16.39 14.88 -2.93
C GLU A 95 -17.31 13.72 -3.33
N ASP A 96 -18.02 13.84 -4.46
CA ASP A 96 -18.87 12.79 -5.01
C ASP A 96 -18.06 11.53 -5.40
N THR A 97 -16.86 11.71 -5.93
CA THR A 97 -16.00 10.61 -6.30
C THR A 97 -15.50 9.86 -5.06
N ILE A 98 -15.07 10.59 -4.03
CA ILE A 98 -14.66 10.00 -2.74
C ILE A 98 -15.83 9.27 -2.08
N ALA A 99 -17.03 9.84 -2.11
CA ALA A 99 -18.22 9.22 -1.52
C ALA A 99 -18.60 7.91 -2.21
N ARG A 100 -18.37 7.81 -3.53
CA ARG A 100 -18.67 6.61 -4.33
C ARG A 100 -17.52 5.61 -4.41
N ALA A 101 -16.30 5.99 -3.97
CA ALA A 101 -15.13 5.12 -4.03
C ALA A 101 -15.37 3.84 -3.21
N ASN A 102 -15.04 2.71 -3.83
CA ASN A 102 -15.14 1.42 -3.15
C ASN A 102 -14.11 1.35 -2.02
N ARG A 103 -14.58 1.08 -0.80
CA ARG A 103 -13.76 0.96 0.41
C ARG A 103 -13.44 -0.50 0.77
N TRP A 104 -13.88 -1.40 -0.06
CA TRP A 104 -13.66 -2.83 0.10
C TRP A 104 -13.12 -3.41 -1.20
N ILE A 105 -11.86 -3.76 -1.20
CA ILE A 105 -11.19 -4.28 -2.38
C ILE A 105 -10.57 -5.62 -2.03
N THR A 106 -10.83 -6.64 -2.86
CA THR A 106 -10.15 -7.92 -2.77
C THR A 106 -9.16 -8.04 -3.93
N LEU A 107 -7.89 -8.23 -3.59
CA LEU A 107 -6.86 -8.62 -4.56
C LEU A 107 -6.78 -10.14 -4.58
N TYR A 108 -7.21 -10.74 -5.68
CA TYR A 108 -7.27 -12.19 -5.82
C TYR A 108 -5.89 -12.78 -6.10
N GLY A 109 -5.49 -13.74 -5.27
CA GLY A 109 -4.31 -14.55 -5.50
C GLY A 109 -4.56 -15.65 -6.54
N ARG A 110 -3.48 -16.34 -6.98
CA ARG A 110 -3.64 -17.56 -7.79
C ARG A 110 -4.32 -18.69 -7.02
N ASP A 111 -4.10 -18.76 -5.74
CA ASP A 111 -4.75 -19.66 -4.79
C ASP A 111 -5.56 -18.76 -3.84
N PRO A 112 -6.86 -19.02 -3.62
CA PRO A 112 -7.72 -18.20 -2.76
C PRO A 112 -7.19 -17.96 -1.34
N LYS A 113 -6.35 -18.85 -0.83
CA LYS A 113 -5.67 -18.65 0.46
C LYS A 113 -4.72 -17.44 0.49
N HIS A 114 -4.38 -16.91 -0.68
CA HIS A 114 -3.52 -15.73 -0.85
C HIS A 114 -4.31 -14.48 -1.23
N ASP A 115 -5.63 -14.55 -1.19
CA ASP A 115 -6.46 -13.36 -1.40
C ASP A 115 -6.18 -12.34 -0.32
N LEU A 116 -6.04 -11.08 -0.72
CA LEU A 116 -5.85 -9.96 0.18
C LEU A 116 -7.10 -9.10 0.20
N GLU A 117 -7.69 -8.99 1.36
CA GLU A 117 -8.84 -8.12 1.58
C GLU A 117 -8.38 -6.78 2.13
N LEU A 118 -8.50 -5.73 1.31
CA LEU A 118 -8.18 -4.35 1.66
C LEU A 118 -9.45 -3.66 2.14
N SER A 119 -9.69 -3.70 3.45
CA SER A 119 -10.87 -3.10 4.06
C SER A 119 -10.59 -2.67 5.50
N GLY A 120 -11.31 -1.66 5.99
CA GLY A 120 -11.17 -1.16 7.35
C GLY A 120 -9.73 -0.77 7.69
N GLY A 121 -9.23 -1.19 8.84
CA GLY A 121 -7.86 -0.95 9.32
C GLY A 121 -6.86 -2.04 8.99
N ARG A 122 -7.17 -2.98 8.08
CA ARG A 122 -6.30 -4.11 7.76
C ARG A 122 -5.01 -3.69 7.07
N VAL A 123 -3.89 -4.21 7.55
CA VAL A 123 -2.55 -3.92 7.02
C VAL A 123 -1.96 -5.19 6.40
N HIS A 124 -1.52 -5.07 5.16
CA HIS A 124 -0.80 -6.11 4.44
C HIS A 124 0.59 -5.61 4.05
N TYR A 125 1.59 -6.45 4.22
CA TYR A 125 2.96 -6.14 3.86
C TYR A 125 3.33 -6.86 2.58
N GLY A 126 3.98 -6.14 1.67
CA GLY A 126 4.51 -6.68 0.42
C GLY A 126 6.01 -6.44 0.30
N THR A 127 6.64 -7.18 -0.60
CA THR A 127 8.06 -7.03 -0.95
C THR A 127 8.27 -6.24 -2.23
N ALA A 128 7.20 -5.90 -2.94
CA ALA A 128 7.29 -5.19 -4.20
C ALA A 128 7.45 -3.69 -3.94
N ASP A 129 8.57 -3.15 -4.37
CA ASP A 129 8.77 -1.73 -4.50
C ASP A 129 9.11 -1.40 -5.96
N ALA A 130 8.69 -0.21 -6.42
CA ALA A 130 9.00 0.26 -7.75
C ALA A 130 10.41 0.87 -7.77
N ALA A 131 11.43 0.03 -7.76
CA ALA A 131 12.81 0.48 -8.01
C ALA A 131 12.96 0.83 -9.49
N VAL A 132 12.51 2.02 -9.87
CA VAL A 132 12.58 2.50 -11.28
C VAL A 132 14.02 2.68 -11.73
N HIS A 133 14.92 3.03 -10.80
CA HIS A 133 16.33 3.22 -11.02
C HIS A 133 17.17 2.54 -9.93
N VAL A 134 18.35 2.13 -10.32
CA VAL A 134 19.35 1.55 -9.42
C VAL A 134 20.68 2.26 -9.57
N VAL A 135 21.46 2.29 -8.50
CA VAL A 135 22.87 2.69 -8.55
C VAL A 135 23.68 1.44 -8.75
N ASP A 136 24.30 1.33 -9.93
CA ASP A 136 25.25 0.28 -10.19
C ASP A 136 26.54 0.53 -9.37
N VAL A 137 26.77 -0.32 -8.39
CA VAL A 137 27.89 -0.16 -7.44
C VAL A 137 29.24 -0.35 -8.15
N GLU A 138 29.31 -1.26 -9.11
CA GLU A 138 30.55 -1.55 -9.85
C GLU A 138 30.82 -0.47 -10.90
N GLY A 139 29.82 -0.11 -11.69
CA GLY A 139 29.92 0.92 -12.74
C GLY A 139 29.79 2.34 -12.23
N ARG A 140 29.39 2.56 -10.98
CA ARG A 140 29.06 3.88 -10.39
C ARG A 140 28.09 4.69 -11.26
N ALA A 141 27.20 4.00 -11.95
CA ALA A 141 26.23 4.59 -12.85
C ALA A 141 24.85 4.56 -12.22
N TYR A 142 24.11 5.64 -12.38
CA TYR A 142 22.68 5.69 -12.13
C TYR A 142 21.95 5.32 -13.42
N ARG A 143 21.23 4.21 -13.42
CA ARG A 143 20.55 3.68 -14.60
C ARG A 143 19.17 3.14 -14.27
N GLU A 144 18.36 2.92 -15.27
CA GLU A 144 17.09 2.22 -15.14
C GLU A 144 17.30 0.80 -14.61
N SER A 145 16.36 0.33 -13.78
CA SER A 145 16.37 -1.04 -13.27
C SER A 145 15.95 -2.04 -14.34
N THR A 146 16.48 -3.23 -14.23
CA THR A 146 16.14 -4.38 -15.08
C THR A 146 15.62 -5.53 -14.23
N VAL A 147 15.03 -6.55 -14.86
CA VAL A 147 14.56 -7.77 -14.15
C VAL A 147 15.71 -8.47 -13.39
N GLN A 148 16.97 -8.25 -13.78
CA GLN A 148 18.15 -8.83 -13.12
C GLN A 148 18.51 -8.14 -11.80
N ASP A 149 17.98 -6.96 -11.57
CA ASP A 149 18.20 -6.18 -10.34
C ASP A 149 17.21 -6.57 -9.21
N LEU A 150 16.25 -7.46 -9.50
CA LEU A 150 15.27 -8.02 -8.57
C LEU A 150 15.77 -9.34 -7.98
#